data_b1cef63586c7ded4238db79def48507d
#
_entry.id   b1cef63586c7ded4238db79def48507d
#
_cell.length_a   1.000
_cell.length_b   1.000
_cell.length_c   1.000
_cell.angle_alpha   90.00
_cell.angle_beta   90.00
_cell.angle_gamma   90.00
#
_symmetry.space_group_name_H-M   'P 1'
#
loop_
_entity.id
_entity.type
_entity.pdbx_description
1 polymer ?
#
loop_
_entity_poly.entity_id
_entity_poly.type
_entity_poly.pdbx_seq_one_letter_code
_entity_poly.pdbx_strand_id
1 'polypeptide(L)'
;MNQRVDCVVLGCEGDALDAAPWPGELGQRILDNVSKAGWQQWLQRQTMLLNEKRLSPINPEHKVYLATQMEAFFFGDGGDEPEGWVAPTTQA
;
A
#
# COMPACT_ATOMS: atom_id res chain seq x y z
N MET A 1 16.96 16.44 2.08
CA MET A 1 17.46 15.27 2.82
C MET A 1 16.41 14.20 2.85
N ASN A 2 16.85 12.99 2.64
CA ASN A 2 15.93 11.87 2.66
C ASN A 2 15.60 11.47 4.09
N GLN A 3 14.33 11.40 4.39
CA GLN A 3 13.88 10.87 5.67
C GLN A 3 13.77 9.36 5.57
N ARG A 4 13.94 8.70 6.68
CA ARG A 4 13.82 7.25 6.75
C ARG A 4 12.68 6.89 7.68
N VAL A 5 12.07 5.74 7.40
CA VAL A 5 10.94 5.26 8.19
C VAL A 5 11.05 3.75 8.34
N ASP A 6 10.64 3.24 9.49
CA ASP A 6 10.54 1.79 9.69
C ASP A 6 9.33 1.30 8.91
N CYS A 7 9.59 0.59 7.82
CA CYS A 7 8.53 0.18 6.90
C CYS A 7 7.88 -1.12 7.37
N VAL A 8 6.56 -1.07 7.58
CA VAL A 8 5.81 -2.26 8.01
C VAL A 8 5.76 -3.33 6.92
N VAL A 9 5.93 -2.94 5.66
CA VAL A 9 5.92 -3.89 4.53
C VAL A 9 7.25 -4.61 4.43
N LEU A 10 8.35 -3.85 4.52
CA LEU A 10 9.69 -4.41 4.35
C LEU A 10 10.24 -5.05 5.62
N GLY A 11 9.70 -4.66 6.78
CA GLY A 11 10.24 -5.10 8.05
C GLY A 11 11.59 -4.49 8.39
N CYS A 12 11.97 -3.42 7.71
CA CYS A 12 13.22 -2.73 7.95
C CYS A 12 13.07 -1.27 7.54
N GLU A 13 14.07 -0.47 7.85
CA GLU A 13 14.05 0.95 7.53
C GLU A 13 14.22 1.16 6.04
N GLY A 14 13.48 2.12 5.49
CA GLY A 14 13.58 2.51 4.11
C GLY A 14 13.33 4.00 3.94
N ASP A 15 13.43 4.49 2.71
CA ASP A 15 13.18 5.89 2.41
C ASP A 15 11.73 6.23 2.65
N ALA A 16 11.48 7.31 3.37
CA ALA A 16 10.12 7.76 3.65
C ALA A 16 9.46 8.34 2.41
N LEU A 17 8.14 8.31 2.39
CA LEU A 17 7.37 8.97 1.34
C LEU A 17 7.53 10.49 1.46
N ASP A 18 7.37 11.18 0.34
CA ASP A 18 7.50 12.64 0.32
C ASP A 18 6.26 13.33 0.90
N ALA A 19 5.11 12.68 0.79
CA ALA A 19 3.85 13.22 1.29
C ALA A 19 2.89 12.08 1.53
N ALA A 20 1.84 12.34 2.33
CA ALA A 20 0.81 11.35 2.57
C ALA A 20 0.15 10.95 1.24
N PRO A 21 0.14 9.66 0.89
CA PRO A 21 -0.38 9.21 -0.40
C PRO A 21 -1.89 9.07 -0.44
N TRP A 22 -2.56 9.30 0.68
CA TRP A 22 -4.00 9.15 0.82
C TRP A 22 -4.51 10.22 1.78
N PRO A 23 -5.71 10.73 1.58
CA PRO A 23 -6.25 11.74 2.49
C PRO A 23 -6.63 11.15 3.84
N GLY A 24 -6.65 11.98 4.87
CA GLY A 24 -7.11 11.61 6.19
C GLY A 24 -6.08 10.87 7.02
N GLU A 25 -6.55 10.24 8.08
CA GLU A 25 -5.68 9.54 9.03
C GLU A 25 -4.95 8.35 8.41
N LEU A 26 -5.61 7.65 7.50
CA LEU A 26 -4.99 6.51 6.84
C LEU A 26 -3.73 6.94 6.08
N GLY A 27 -3.82 8.04 5.35
CA GLY A 27 -2.67 8.57 4.64
C GLY A 27 -1.53 8.94 5.57
N GLN A 28 -1.86 9.54 6.71
CA GLN A 28 -0.85 9.91 7.69
C GLN A 28 -0.20 8.67 8.31
N ARG A 29 -0.99 7.64 8.61
CA ARG A 29 -0.45 6.38 9.13
C ARG A 29 0.49 5.74 8.13
N ILE A 30 0.13 5.79 6.86
CA ILE A 30 0.98 5.25 5.79
C ILE A 30 2.28 6.04 5.70
N LEU A 31 2.18 7.37 5.71
CA LEU A 31 3.36 8.23 5.65
C LEU A 31 4.33 7.92 6.79
N ASP A 32 3.80 7.66 7.99
CA ASP A 32 4.60 7.42 9.17
C ASP A 32 5.18 6.00 9.26
N ASN A 33 4.64 5.05 8.50
CA ASN A 33 4.95 3.64 8.69
C ASN A 33 5.30 2.87 7.42
N VAL A 34 5.29 3.52 6.26
CA VAL A 34 5.50 2.85 4.98
C VAL A 34 6.56 3.61 4.19
N SER A 35 7.56 2.88 3.70
CA SER A 35 8.60 3.45 2.86
C SER A 35 8.13 3.58 1.42
N LYS A 36 8.91 4.27 0.60
CA LYS A 36 8.63 4.36 -0.84
C LYS A 36 8.58 2.98 -1.47
N ALA A 37 9.49 2.09 -1.09
CA ALA A 37 9.50 0.74 -1.64
C ALA A 37 8.26 -0.05 -1.22
N GLY A 38 7.84 0.08 0.04
CA GLY A 38 6.61 -0.57 0.51
C GLY A 38 5.38 -0.04 -0.21
N TRP A 39 5.33 1.26 -0.45
CA TRP A 39 4.24 1.87 -1.20
C TRP A 39 4.19 1.35 -2.64
N GLN A 40 5.34 1.15 -3.27
CA GLN A 40 5.40 0.59 -4.62
C GLN A 40 4.83 -0.82 -4.66
N GLN A 41 5.07 -1.63 -3.65
CA GLN A 41 4.47 -2.95 -3.58
C GLN A 41 2.94 -2.88 -3.53
N TRP A 42 2.41 -1.94 -2.76
CA TRP A 42 0.96 -1.74 -2.73
C TRP A 42 0.42 -1.32 -4.08
N LEU A 43 1.12 -0.40 -4.78
CA LEU A 43 0.66 0.05 -6.08
C LEU A 43 0.57 -1.09 -7.09
N GLN A 44 1.52 -2.01 -7.06
CA GLN A 44 1.46 -3.19 -7.92
C GLN A 44 0.24 -4.04 -7.58
N ARG A 45 0.02 -4.28 -6.31
CA ARG A 45 -1.12 -5.05 -5.85
C ARG A 45 -2.45 -4.36 -6.20
N GLN A 46 -2.51 -3.06 -6.00
CA GLN A 46 -3.68 -2.28 -6.35
C GLN A 46 -4.02 -2.40 -7.83
N THR A 47 -3.01 -2.32 -8.69
CA THR A 47 -3.21 -2.47 -10.12
C THR A 47 -3.82 -3.82 -10.45
N MET A 48 -3.34 -4.88 -9.83
CA MET A 48 -3.87 -6.21 -10.06
C MET A 48 -5.31 -6.33 -9.57
N LEU A 49 -5.62 -5.74 -8.41
CA LEU A 49 -6.99 -5.75 -7.89
C LEU A 49 -7.94 -4.98 -8.81
N LEU A 50 -7.49 -3.83 -9.32
CA LEU A 50 -8.29 -3.04 -10.25
C LEU A 50 -8.62 -3.84 -11.50
N ASN A 51 -7.64 -4.57 -12.03
CA ASN A 51 -7.84 -5.36 -13.24
C ASN A 51 -8.70 -6.60 -12.98
N GLU A 52 -8.43 -7.30 -11.90
CA GLU A 52 -9.10 -8.56 -11.60
C GLU A 52 -10.58 -8.34 -11.26
N LYS A 53 -10.85 -7.31 -10.47
CA LYS A 53 -12.22 -7.02 -10.03
C LYS A 53 -12.89 -5.95 -10.86
N ARG A 54 -12.21 -5.44 -11.89
CA ARG A 54 -12.71 -4.40 -12.77
C ARG A 54 -13.18 -3.17 -12.00
N LEU A 55 -12.35 -2.75 -11.06
CA LEU A 55 -12.67 -1.60 -10.23
C LEU A 55 -12.34 -0.30 -10.97
N SER A 56 -13.07 0.75 -10.63
CA SER A 56 -12.81 2.08 -11.15
C SER A 56 -12.28 2.96 -10.04
N PRO A 57 -11.10 3.57 -10.20
CA PRO A 57 -10.56 4.44 -9.15
C PRO A 57 -11.35 5.73 -8.94
N ILE A 58 -12.27 6.05 -9.84
CA ILE A 58 -13.11 7.23 -9.68
C ILE A 58 -14.44 6.91 -9.01
N ASN A 59 -14.77 5.63 -8.82
CA ASN A 59 -16.00 5.21 -8.17
C ASN A 59 -15.82 5.29 -6.65
N PRO A 60 -16.66 6.05 -5.93
CA PRO A 60 -16.49 6.20 -4.48
C PRO A 60 -16.53 4.88 -3.70
N GLU A 61 -17.38 3.94 -4.11
CA GLU A 61 -17.47 2.65 -3.44
C GLU A 61 -16.19 1.85 -3.65
N HIS A 62 -15.62 1.92 -4.85
CA HIS A 62 -14.38 1.23 -5.15
C HIS A 62 -13.20 1.88 -4.38
N LYS A 63 -13.24 3.19 -4.19
CA LYS A 63 -12.22 3.87 -3.39
C LYS A 63 -12.27 3.39 -1.94
N VAL A 64 -13.46 3.22 -1.38
CA VAL A 64 -13.60 2.70 -0.01
C VAL A 64 -13.05 1.28 0.07
N TYR A 65 -13.37 0.45 -0.91
CA TYR A 65 -12.83 -0.91 -0.97
C TYR A 65 -11.30 -0.89 -1.02
N LEU A 66 -10.73 -0.06 -1.89
CA LEU A 66 -9.28 0.03 -2.02
C LEU A 66 -8.62 0.53 -0.73
N ALA A 67 -9.24 1.50 -0.06
CA ALA A 67 -8.72 1.99 1.22
C ALA A 67 -8.73 0.89 2.28
N THR A 68 -9.78 0.08 2.31
CA THR A 68 -9.88 -1.05 3.23
C THR A 68 -8.78 -2.08 2.95
N GLN A 69 -8.57 -2.39 1.68
CA GLN A 69 -7.52 -3.32 1.28
C GLN A 69 -6.13 -2.78 1.58
N MET A 70 -5.93 -1.49 1.35
CA MET A 70 -4.68 -0.82 1.65
C MET A 70 -4.36 -0.90 3.13
N GLU A 71 -5.33 -0.60 3.98
CA GLU A 71 -5.14 -0.68 5.43
C GLU A 71 -4.81 -2.11 5.86
N ALA A 72 -5.53 -3.08 5.30
CA ALA A 72 -5.28 -4.48 5.61
C ALA A 72 -3.90 -4.93 5.14
N PHE A 73 -3.47 -4.46 3.99
CA PHE A 73 -2.16 -4.81 3.45
C PHE A 73 -1.03 -4.28 4.32
N PHE A 74 -1.14 -3.04 4.79
CA PHE A 74 -0.07 -2.43 5.57
C PHE A 74 -0.15 -2.78 7.06
N PHE A 75 -1.36 -2.84 7.61
CA PHE A 75 -1.54 -2.89 9.07
C PHE A 75 -2.38 -4.07 9.55
N GLY A 76 -2.85 -4.93 8.64
CA GLY A 76 -3.72 -6.04 8.98
C GLY A 76 -3.23 -7.37 8.43
N ASP A 77 -4.18 -8.17 7.96
CA ASP A 77 -3.92 -9.53 7.49
C ASP A 77 -3.46 -9.62 6.04
N GLY A 78 -3.28 -8.49 5.39
CA GLY A 78 -2.89 -8.46 3.99
C GLY A 78 -4.04 -8.26 3.01
N GLY A 79 -5.27 -8.31 3.47
CA GLY A 79 -6.45 -8.10 2.63
C GLY A 79 -6.65 -9.18 1.58
N ASP A 80 -7.41 -8.86 0.55
CA ASP A 80 -7.64 -9.76 -0.57
C ASP A 80 -6.42 -9.82 -1.46
N GLU A 81 -6.00 -11.02 -1.83
CA GLU A 81 -4.90 -11.17 -2.77
C GLU A 81 -5.47 -11.36 -4.18
N PRO A 82 -4.98 -10.58 -5.15
CA PRO A 82 -5.38 -10.81 -6.53
C PRO A 82 -4.83 -12.15 -7.02
N GLU A 83 -5.57 -12.78 -7.91
CA GLU A 83 -5.12 -14.03 -8.50
C GLU A 83 -3.80 -13.79 -9.24
N GLY A 84 -2.85 -14.68 -9.04
CA GLY A 84 -1.55 -14.56 -9.66
C GLY A 84 -0.60 -13.60 -8.96
N TRP A 85 -1.03 -13.01 -7.84
CA TRP A 85 -0.16 -12.12 -7.09
C TRP A 85 1.00 -12.91 -6.46
N VAL A 86 2.19 -12.40 -6.69
CA VAL A 86 3.39 -12.90 -6.02
C VAL A 86 4.08 -11.71 -5.38
N ALA A 87 4.19 -11.73 -4.08
CA ALA A 87 4.83 -10.63 -3.36
C ALA A 87 6.29 -10.51 -3.79
N PRO A 88 6.77 -9.29 -4.06
CA PRO A 88 8.18 -9.11 -4.37
C PRO A 88 9.06 -9.65 -3.25
N THR A 89 10.13 -10.31 -3.62
CA THR A 89 11.06 -10.81 -2.63
C THR A 89 11.90 -9.66 -2.12
N THR A 90 11.73 -9.32 -0.86
CA THR A 90 12.51 -8.26 -0.24
C THR A 90 13.58 -8.89 0.62
N GLN A 91 14.51 -9.49 0.00
CA GLN A 91 15.58 -10.12 0.75
C GLN A 91 16.53 -9.06 1.25
N ALA A 92 16.60 -8.96 2.49
CA ALA A 92 17.64 -8.14 3.07
C ALA A 92 18.96 -8.86 2.95
#